data_a60a015f0a0bdf2a7e5621a9bc5a661d
#
_entry.id   a60a015f0a0bdf2a7e5621a9bc5a661d
#
_cell.length_a   1.000
_cell.length_b   1.000
_cell.length_c   1.000
_cell.angle_alpha   90.00
_cell.angle_beta   90.00
_cell.angle_gamma   90.00
#
_symmetry.space_group_name_H-M   'P 1'
#
loop_
_entity.id
_entity.type
_entity.pdbx_description
1 polymer ?
#
loop_
_entity_poly.entity_id
_entity_poly.type
_entity_poly.pdbx_seq_one_letter_code
_entity_poly.pdbx_strand_id
1 'polypeptide(L)'
;MKQTKIVASISDRRCDQDFIRKLFFAGMNVVRMNTAHATEEGIRTIVKNVRAVSPHIGIMIDTKGPEVRTTDVKEPIHYNIGDVVKIFGRPEMESSHDIVNLSYPDIAADVKVGDDLLFDDGELDMKVIDNQGPMLVAEVQNEGVLGAHKSVNVPGEHIDLPALTEKDRNNILLAIELDIDFIAHSFVRNATDVKSVQDILDEHHSDIKIISKIENQEGVDNIDEIIDASYGIMIARGDLGIEVPIEKIPGIQRRIISKCVKAQKPVIVATQMLHTMIKNPRPTRAEVTDIANAIFYRTDALMLSGETASGKYPVEAVQTMARIAEQAEKDKSPLNDIDPMKDGKIDQKLFLAHAAIEATKQLGVAGIITDGETGQTARDLAAFRGPNPVLAICYKEKLQRWLNLSYGIIPIYQKDQVSTKAMFTAAVRMLRQKGYLQEEDKIAYLSGSFGEGGGTTFVEINKVKKIFDNSYSFNLPSNGIEDK
;
A
#
# COMPACT_ATOMS: atom_id res chain seq x y z
N MET A 1 -13.41 13.90 9.54
CA MET A 1 -12.26 12.98 9.75
C MET A 1 -11.94 12.34 8.42
N LYS A 2 -10.68 12.39 7.96
CA LYS A 2 -10.28 11.78 6.68
C LYS A 2 -10.46 10.25 6.70
N GLN A 3 -10.90 9.69 5.59
CA GLN A 3 -11.08 8.26 5.40
C GLN A 3 -9.90 7.63 4.63
N THR A 4 -9.31 8.38 3.68
CA THR A 4 -8.10 7.99 2.94
C THR A 4 -6.92 7.86 3.89
N LYS A 5 -6.15 6.79 3.77
CA LYS A 5 -4.99 6.51 4.63
C LYS A 5 -3.74 7.23 4.13
N ILE A 6 -2.80 7.48 5.05
CA ILE A 6 -1.51 8.10 4.72
C ILE A 6 -0.39 7.17 5.16
N VAL A 7 0.45 6.80 4.20
CA VAL A 7 1.72 6.12 4.41
C VAL A 7 2.83 7.17 4.36
N ALA A 8 3.67 7.24 5.39
CA ALA A 8 4.78 8.19 5.42
C ALA A 8 6.12 7.46 5.54
N SER A 9 7.05 7.76 4.63
CA SER A 9 8.40 7.21 4.71
C SER A 9 9.20 7.91 5.81
N ILE A 10 9.91 7.13 6.60
CA ILE A 10 10.81 7.60 7.67
C ILE A 10 12.21 7.04 7.39
N SER A 11 13.24 7.86 7.59
CA SER A 11 14.62 7.44 7.54
C SER A 11 15.20 7.29 8.95
N ASP A 12 16.27 6.49 9.09
CA ASP A 12 17.03 6.32 10.33
C ASP A 12 17.68 7.61 10.84
N ARG A 13 17.88 8.60 9.96
CA ARG A 13 18.42 9.92 10.31
C ARG A 13 17.46 10.79 11.12
N ARG A 14 16.15 10.53 11.02
CA ARG A 14 15.10 11.29 11.69
C ARG A 14 13.94 10.38 12.06
N CYS A 15 14.09 9.66 13.18
CA CYS A 15 13.13 8.65 13.62
C CYS A 15 12.87 8.69 15.13
N ASP A 16 13.10 9.81 15.79
CA ASP A 16 12.82 9.98 17.20
C ASP A 16 11.30 9.96 17.48
N GLN A 17 10.95 9.61 18.71
CA GLN A 17 9.54 9.44 19.11
C GLN A 17 8.71 10.71 18.99
N ASP A 18 9.30 11.89 19.21
CA ASP A 18 8.59 13.16 19.09
C ASP A 18 8.23 13.45 17.64
N PHE A 19 9.15 13.21 16.72
CA PHE A 19 8.90 13.32 15.29
C PHE A 19 7.81 12.35 14.82
N ILE A 20 7.91 11.07 15.19
CA ILE A 20 6.89 10.07 14.84
C ILE A 20 5.52 10.45 15.40
N ARG A 21 5.48 10.95 16.64
CA ARG A 21 4.24 11.41 17.28
C ARG A 21 3.62 12.58 16.53
N LYS A 22 4.43 13.55 16.06
CA LYS A 22 3.96 14.67 15.24
C LYS A 22 3.36 14.21 13.92
N LEU A 23 4.00 13.26 13.22
CA LEU A 23 3.46 12.67 11.98
C LEU A 23 2.14 11.92 12.25
N PHE A 24 2.07 11.14 13.33
CA PHE A 24 0.87 10.41 13.71
C PHE A 24 -0.32 11.33 13.96
N PHE A 25 -0.14 12.39 14.75
CA PHE A 25 -1.19 13.39 14.99
C PHE A 25 -1.50 14.25 13.76
N ALA A 26 -0.57 14.39 12.82
CA ALA A 26 -0.82 15.02 11.53
C ALA A 26 -1.70 14.17 10.60
N GLY A 27 -1.86 12.88 10.90
CA GLY A 27 -2.76 11.97 10.18
C GLY A 27 -2.10 10.77 9.50
N MET A 28 -0.83 10.47 9.79
CA MET A 28 -0.15 9.26 9.32
C MET A 28 -0.80 8.00 9.92
N ASN A 29 -0.97 6.96 9.10
CA ASN A 29 -1.52 5.67 9.50
C ASN A 29 -0.47 4.55 9.48
N VAL A 30 0.48 4.61 8.54
CA VAL A 30 1.52 3.59 8.35
C VAL A 30 2.87 4.28 8.15
N VAL A 31 3.88 3.76 8.81
CA VAL A 31 5.29 4.10 8.58
C VAL A 31 5.86 3.17 7.52
N ARG A 32 6.53 3.74 6.52
CA ARG A 32 7.28 2.97 5.52
C ARG A 32 8.78 3.22 5.70
N MET A 33 9.59 2.16 5.63
CA MET A 33 11.05 2.19 5.64
C MET A 33 11.58 1.66 4.31
N ASN A 34 12.46 2.44 3.66
CA ASN A 34 13.12 1.99 2.43
C ASN A 34 14.41 1.24 2.77
N THR A 35 14.44 -0.07 2.57
CA THR A 35 15.59 -0.92 2.90
C THR A 35 16.77 -0.74 1.94
N ALA A 36 16.59 -0.05 0.82
CA ALA A 36 17.71 0.30 -0.06
C ALA A 36 18.77 1.15 0.67
N HIS A 37 18.32 2.04 1.57
CA HIS A 37 19.16 3.01 2.27
C HIS A 37 19.25 2.79 3.79
N ALA A 38 18.33 2.03 4.38
CA ALA A 38 18.31 1.78 5.81
C ALA A 38 19.31 0.69 6.21
N THR A 39 19.93 0.88 7.37
CA THR A 39 20.73 -0.15 8.03
C THR A 39 19.82 -1.04 8.91
N GLU A 40 20.28 -2.24 9.27
CA GLU A 40 19.54 -3.12 10.19
C GLU A 40 19.28 -2.42 11.53
N GLU A 41 20.29 -1.77 12.11
CA GLU A 41 20.17 -1.03 13.37
C GLU A 41 19.18 0.13 13.24
N GLY A 42 19.17 0.82 12.10
CA GLY A 42 18.22 1.87 11.78
C GLY A 42 16.78 1.34 11.75
N ILE A 43 16.54 0.21 11.10
CA ILE A 43 15.24 -0.46 11.04
C ILE A 43 14.77 -0.83 12.45
N ARG A 44 15.62 -1.49 13.26
CA ARG A 44 15.32 -1.83 14.67
C ARG A 44 14.96 -0.61 15.51
N THR A 45 15.68 0.48 15.34
CA THR A 45 15.45 1.74 16.04
C THR A 45 14.11 2.37 15.64
N ILE A 46 13.78 2.41 14.36
CA ILE A 46 12.51 2.94 13.86
C ILE A 46 11.35 2.11 14.42
N VAL A 47 11.40 0.78 14.30
CA VAL A 47 10.36 -0.12 14.81
C VAL A 47 10.12 0.10 16.31
N LYS A 48 11.20 0.12 17.12
CA LYS A 48 11.13 0.40 18.56
C LYS A 48 10.44 1.72 18.86
N ASN A 49 10.82 2.79 18.16
CA ASN A 49 10.28 4.13 18.40
C ASN A 49 8.83 4.26 17.93
N VAL A 50 8.45 3.65 16.81
CA VAL A 50 7.06 3.60 16.33
C VAL A 50 6.16 2.89 17.35
N ARG A 51 6.56 1.71 17.81
CA ARG A 51 5.79 0.94 18.81
C ARG A 51 5.68 1.68 20.17
N ALA A 52 6.71 2.43 20.55
CA ALA A 52 6.68 3.26 21.77
C ALA A 52 5.73 4.47 21.64
N VAL A 53 5.54 5.01 20.43
CA VAL A 53 4.59 6.11 20.18
C VAL A 53 3.16 5.59 20.15
N SER A 54 2.90 4.51 19.42
CA SER A 54 1.58 3.88 19.35
C SER A 54 1.65 2.45 18.81
N PRO A 55 1.03 1.46 19.50
CA PRO A 55 0.92 0.11 18.99
C PRO A 55 0.00 -0.01 17.76
N HIS A 56 -0.72 1.06 17.43
CA HIS A 56 -1.71 1.08 16.35
C HIS A 56 -1.13 1.51 15.00
N ILE A 57 0.07 2.08 14.95
CA ILE A 57 0.70 2.47 13.70
C ILE A 57 1.16 1.22 12.95
N GLY A 58 0.72 1.07 11.68
CA GLY A 58 1.24 0.02 10.81
C GLY A 58 2.69 0.29 10.42
N ILE A 59 3.49 -0.75 10.27
CA ILE A 59 4.89 -0.64 9.83
C ILE A 59 5.07 -1.46 8.56
N MET A 60 5.68 -0.83 7.56
CA MET A 60 5.97 -1.40 6.25
C MET A 60 7.47 -1.31 5.97
N ILE A 61 8.11 -2.41 5.58
CA ILE A 61 9.40 -2.35 4.89
C ILE A 61 9.17 -2.42 3.39
N ASP A 62 10.06 -1.74 2.66
CA ASP A 62 10.03 -1.71 1.20
C ASP A 62 11.33 -2.34 0.71
N THR A 63 11.26 -3.47 -0.02
CA THR A 63 12.42 -4.16 -0.55
C THR A 63 13.11 -3.29 -1.60
N LYS A 64 14.43 -3.48 -1.76
CA LYS A 64 15.15 -2.79 -2.84
C LYS A 64 14.73 -3.33 -4.21
N GLY A 65 14.56 -4.65 -4.30
CA GLY A 65 14.37 -5.35 -5.56
C GLY A 65 15.64 -5.45 -6.41
N PRO A 66 15.63 -6.31 -7.41
CA PRO A 66 16.73 -6.44 -8.37
C PRO A 66 16.68 -5.30 -9.38
N GLU A 67 17.82 -4.70 -9.66
CA GLU A 67 17.99 -3.64 -10.64
C GLU A 67 19.27 -3.87 -11.45
N VAL A 68 19.21 -3.59 -12.74
CA VAL A 68 20.42 -3.43 -13.54
C VAL A 68 21.04 -2.07 -13.21
N ARG A 69 22.34 -2.06 -12.97
CA ARG A 69 23.08 -0.83 -12.63
C ARG A 69 24.36 -0.71 -13.42
N THR A 70 24.80 0.52 -13.65
CA THR A 70 26.15 0.79 -14.13
C THR A 70 27.17 0.37 -13.09
N THR A 71 28.36 0.00 -13.52
CA THR A 71 29.50 -0.32 -12.65
C THR A 71 30.24 0.93 -12.21
N ASP A 72 31.38 0.76 -11.55
CA ASP A 72 32.23 1.86 -11.13
C ASP A 72 32.72 2.70 -12.34
N VAL A 73 32.87 3.99 -12.12
CA VAL A 73 33.51 4.96 -13.02
C VAL A 73 34.53 5.78 -12.24
N LYS A 74 35.67 6.10 -12.83
CA LYS A 74 36.72 6.94 -12.16
C LYS A 74 36.23 8.34 -11.90
N GLU A 75 35.56 8.91 -12.92
CA GLU A 75 34.96 10.24 -12.90
C GLU A 75 33.65 10.18 -13.69
N PRO A 76 32.65 11.05 -13.38
CA PRO A 76 31.43 11.12 -14.14
C PRO A 76 31.70 11.32 -15.65
N ILE A 77 31.09 10.49 -16.49
CA ILE A 77 31.32 10.49 -17.93
C ILE A 77 30.28 11.38 -18.59
N HIS A 78 30.74 12.38 -19.35
CA HIS A 78 29.85 13.26 -20.12
C HIS A 78 29.65 12.71 -21.52
N TYR A 79 28.41 12.63 -21.95
CA TYR A 79 28.01 12.20 -23.28
C TYR A 79 27.29 13.31 -24.05
N ASN A 80 27.53 13.35 -25.36
CA ASN A 80 26.84 14.22 -26.30
C ASN A 80 25.96 13.38 -27.22
N ILE A 81 24.96 14.02 -27.79
CA ILE A 81 24.07 13.37 -28.80
C ILE A 81 24.90 12.81 -29.93
N GLY A 82 24.66 11.54 -30.29
CA GLY A 82 25.35 10.85 -31.39
C GLY A 82 26.65 10.17 -30.98
N ASP A 83 27.11 10.27 -29.74
CA ASP A 83 28.22 9.44 -29.24
C ASP A 83 27.83 7.95 -29.36
N VAL A 84 28.77 7.11 -29.77
CA VAL A 84 28.56 5.66 -29.91
C VAL A 84 29.33 4.93 -28.83
N VAL A 85 28.63 4.12 -28.05
CA VAL A 85 29.11 3.46 -26.84
C VAL A 85 28.93 1.94 -26.95
N LYS A 86 29.91 1.19 -26.50
CA LYS A 86 29.84 -0.28 -26.34
C LYS A 86 29.35 -0.62 -24.95
N ILE A 87 28.34 -1.47 -24.83
CA ILE A 87 27.73 -1.88 -23.55
C ILE A 87 27.91 -3.38 -23.35
N PHE A 88 28.37 -3.74 -22.14
CA PHE A 88 28.63 -5.12 -21.74
C PHE A 88 27.99 -5.43 -20.39
N GLY A 89 27.59 -6.68 -20.19
CA GLY A 89 27.25 -7.25 -18.89
C GLY A 89 28.50 -7.74 -18.16
N ARG A 90 29.26 -6.85 -17.51
CA ARG A 90 30.51 -7.18 -16.82
C ARG A 90 30.56 -6.50 -15.44
N PRO A 91 29.94 -7.10 -14.41
CA PRO A 91 29.75 -6.47 -13.10
C PRO A 91 31.04 -6.06 -12.40
N GLU A 92 32.17 -6.73 -12.68
CA GLU A 92 33.47 -6.48 -12.03
C GLU A 92 34.37 -5.50 -12.80
N MET A 93 33.89 -4.99 -13.94
CA MET A 93 34.70 -4.13 -14.79
C MET A 93 34.29 -2.67 -14.65
N GLU A 94 35.26 -1.78 -14.53
CA GLU A 94 35.04 -0.34 -14.51
C GLU A 94 34.60 0.17 -15.90
N SER A 95 33.65 1.11 -15.93
CA SER A 95 33.18 1.78 -17.14
C SER A 95 34.09 2.93 -17.55
N SER A 96 34.14 3.21 -18.87
CA SER A 96 34.86 4.31 -19.49
C SER A 96 33.97 5.01 -20.52
N HIS A 97 34.43 6.10 -21.13
CA HIS A 97 33.67 6.84 -22.14
C HIS A 97 33.21 5.94 -23.32
N ASP A 98 34.07 5.04 -23.80
CA ASP A 98 33.78 4.21 -24.96
C ASP A 98 33.10 2.88 -24.61
N ILE A 99 33.17 2.49 -23.32
CA ILE A 99 32.69 1.18 -22.85
C ILE A 99 31.94 1.39 -21.52
N VAL A 100 30.66 1.08 -21.52
CA VAL A 100 29.82 1.01 -20.32
C VAL A 100 29.63 -0.44 -19.92
N ASN A 101 29.94 -0.75 -18.68
CA ASN A 101 29.72 -2.05 -18.09
C ASN A 101 28.52 -2.01 -17.13
N LEU A 102 27.70 -3.08 -17.18
CA LEU A 102 26.49 -3.23 -16.39
C LEU A 102 26.59 -4.40 -15.41
N SER A 103 25.84 -4.33 -14.32
CA SER A 103 25.80 -5.35 -13.27
C SER A 103 25.10 -6.64 -13.70
N TYR A 104 24.38 -6.65 -14.82
CA TYR A 104 23.66 -7.81 -15.33
C TYR A 104 24.42 -8.45 -16.48
N PRO A 105 24.93 -9.72 -16.32
CA PRO A 105 25.79 -10.36 -17.32
C PRO A 105 25.10 -10.61 -18.66
N ASP A 106 23.81 -10.98 -18.64
CA ASP A 106 23.08 -11.42 -19.83
C ASP A 106 22.34 -10.29 -20.57
N ILE A 107 22.68 -9.02 -20.28
CA ILE A 107 22.01 -7.84 -20.87
C ILE A 107 21.91 -7.89 -22.40
N ALA A 108 22.94 -8.39 -23.06
CA ALA A 108 22.94 -8.48 -24.52
C ALA A 108 22.07 -9.63 -25.09
N ALA A 109 21.68 -10.57 -24.23
CA ALA A 109 20.74 -11.63 -24.62
C ALA A 109 19.29 -11.16 -24.57
N ASP A 110 18.96 -10.28 -23.60
CA ASP A 110 17.60 -9.82 -23.35
C ASP A 110 17.25 -8.57 -24.19
N VAL A 111 18.24 -7.75 -24.55
CA VAL A 111 18.02 -6.46 -25.22
C VAL A 111 18.20 -6.59 -26.75
N LYS A 112 17.31 -5.94 -27.50
CA LYS A 112 17.26 -5.99 -28.98
C LYS A 112 17.73 -4.70 -29.62
N VAL A 113 18.08 -4.77 -30.89
CA VAL A 113 18.33 -3.58 -31.72
C VAL A 113 17.03 -2.77 -31.83
N GLY A 114 17.12 -1.49 -31.50
CA GLY A 114 16.00 -0.55 -31.49
C GLY A 114 15.46 -0.25 -30.11
N ASP A 115 15.85 -1.00 -29.06
CA ASP A 115 15.48 -0.71 -27.69
C ASP A 115 16.20 0.52 -27.14
N ASP A 116 15.56 1.21 -26.23
CA ASP A 116 16.15 2.33 -25.50
C ASP A 116 16.68 1.85 -24.15
N LEU A 117 17.90 2.24 -23.81
CA LEU A 117 18.55 2.01 -22.52
C LEU A 117 18.52 3.33 -21.74
N LEU A 118 17.72 3.38 -20.68
CA LEU A 118 17.52 4.56 -19.86
C LEU A 118 18.39 4.47 -18.59
N PHE A 119 19.34 5.41 -18.46
CA PHE A 119 20.24 5.49 -17.32
C PHE A 119 19.81 6.59 -16.36
N ASP A 120 20.04 6.38 -15.03
CA ASP A 120 19.75 7.34 -13.96
C ASP A 120 18.32 7.88 -14.04
N ASP A 121 17.34 6.97 -13.99
CA ASP A 121 15.91 7.28 -14.05
C ASP A 121 15.50 8.01 -15.36
N GLY A 122 16.26 7.76 -16.46
CA GLY A 122 16.00 8.33 -17.78
C GLY A 122 16.64 9.70 -18.02
N GLU A 123 17.56 10.16 -17.15
CA GLU A 123 18.33 11.39 -17.39
C GLU A 123 19.27 11.26 -18.60
N LEU A 124 19.72 10.03 -18.92
CA LEU A 124 20.52 9.72 -20.10
C LEU A 124 19.87 8.56 -20.85
N ASP A 125 19.60 8.77 -22.15
CA ASP A 125 19.00 7.82 -23.06
C ASP A 125 20.00 7.39 -24.13
N MET A 126 20.13 6.06 -24.33
CA MET A 126 20.97 5.45 -25.37
C MET A 126 20.17 4.43 -26.15
N LYS A 127 20.10 4.58 -27.48
CA LYS A 127 19.39 3.64 -28.36
C LYS A 127 20.31 2.55 -28.88
N VAL A 128 19.91 1.29 -28.74
CA VAL A 128 20.68 0.16 -29.26
C VAL A 128 20.61 0.13 -30.77
N ILE A 129 21.77 0.30 -31.42
CA ILE A 129 21.91 0.31 -32.88
C ILE A 129 22.48 -1.00 -33.45
N ASP A 130 23.16 -1.80 -32.64
CA ASP A 130 23.67 -3.12 -33.03
C ASP A 130 23.78 -4.06 -31.81
N ASN A 131 23.63 -5.38 -32.02
CA ASN A 131 23.82 -6.42 -31.01
C ASN A 131 24.74 -7.49 -31.58
N GLN A 132 25.95 -7.57 -31.03
CA GLN A 132 27.02 -8.49 -31.48
C GLN A 132 27.19 -9.69 -30.55
N GLY A 133 26.14 -10.16 -29.88
CA GLY A 133 26.11 -11.26 -28.95
C GLY A 133 26.51 -10.83 -27.53
N PRO A 134 27.80 -10.81 -27.12
CA PRO A 134 28.18 -10.44 -25.77
C PRO A 134 28.22 -8.90 -25.56
N MET A 135 27.95 -8.12 -26.60
CA MET A 135 28.13 -6.66 -26.63
C MET A 135 26.97 -5.99 -27.37
N LEU A 136 26.40 -4.97 -26.78
CA LEU A 136 25.51 -4.03 -27.46
C LEU A 136 26.31 -2.83 -27.94
N VAL A 137 25.88 -2.23 -29.04
CA VAL A 137 26.35 -0.92 -29.49
C VAL A 137 25.16 0.02 -29.41
N ALA A 138 25.31 1.12 -28.69
CA ALA A 138 24.24 2.09 -28.48
C ALA A 138 24.66 3.51 -28.87
N GLU A 139 23.74 4.28 -29.39
CA GLU A 139 23.92 5.69 -29.75
C GLU A 139 23.19 6.58 -28.74
N VAL A 140 23.88 7.56 -28.22
CA VAL A 140 23.37 8.52 -27.23
C VAL A 140 22.31 9.44 -27.87
N GLN A 141 21.13 9.53 -27.25
CA GLN A 141 19.98 10.25 -27.77
C GLN A 141 19.81 11.66 -27.15
N ASN A 142 20.34 11.90 -25.95
CA ASN A 142 20.34 13.21 -25.29
C ASN A 142 21.68 13.46 -24.57
N GLU A 143 22.02 14.75 -24.38
CA GLU A 143 23.17 15.10 -23.55
C GLU A 143 22.94 14.69 -22.09
N GLY A 144 23.95 14.08 -21.46
CA GLY A 144 23.84 13.62 -20.09
C GLY A 144 25.16 13.24 -19.45
N VAL A 145 25.10 12.84 -18.18
CA VAL A 145 26.27 12.44 -17.38
C VAL A 145 26.03 11.06 -16.78
N LEU A 146 26.90 10.12 -17.10
CA LEU A 146 26.85 8.78 -16.51
C LEU A 146 27.73 8.71 -15.24
N GLY A 147 27.11 8.40 -14.11
CA GLY A 147 27.78 8.13 -12.83
C GLY A 147 27.91 6.64 -12.54
N ALA A 148 28.62 6.31 -11.44
CA ALA A 148 28.70 4.97 -10.91
C ALA A 148 27.35 4.52 -10.28
N HIS A 149 27.05 3.22 -10.40
CA HIS A 149 25.89 2.55 -9.76
C HIS A 149 24.53 3.18 -10.05
N LYS A 150 24.39 3.78 -11.23
CA LYS A 150 23.11 4.36 -11.72
C LYS A 150 22.18 3.26 -12.22
N SER A 151 20.87 3.43 -12.02
CA SER A 151 19.85 2.55 -12.56
C SER A 151 19.94 2.45 -14.09
N VAL A 152 19.60 1.28 -14.63
CA VAL A 152 19.48 1.05 -16.07
C VAL A 152 18.17 0.33 -16.32
N ASN A 153 17.27 0.98 -17.06
CA ASN A 153 15.97 0.44 -17.45
C ASN A 153 15.92 0.18 -18.94
N VAL A 154 15.18 -0.84 -19.34
CA VAL A 154 14.94 -1.19 -20.74
C VAL A 154 13.43 -1.28 -20.95
N PRO A 155 12.76 -0.15 -21.25
CA PRO A 155 11.31 -0.10 -21.29
C PRO A 155 10.71 -1.10 -22.27
N GLY A 156 9.78 -1.92 -21.79
CA GLY A 156 9.05 -2.88 -22.62
C GLY A 156 9.72 -4.23 -22.81
N GLU A 157 10.98 -4.42 -22.42
CA GLU A 157 11.69 -5.70 -22.50
C GLU A 157 11.68 -6.43 -21.15
N HIS A 158 11.64 -7.75 -21.22
CA HIS A 158 11.78 -8.61 -20.05
C HIS A 158 13.25 -8.83 -19.72
N ILE A 159 13.69 -8.40 -18.55
CA ILE A 159 15.04 -8.68 -18.05
C ILE A 159 14.93 -9.81 -17.02
N ASP A 160 15.64 -10.91 -17.25
CA ASP A 160 15.55 -12.12 -16.41
C ASP A 160 16.34 -11.95 -15.09
N LEU A 161 15.86 -11.04 -14.25
CA LEU A 161 16.39 -10.81 -12.90
C LEU A 161 15.65 -11.69 -11.88
N PRO A 162 16.34 -12.16 -10.82
CA PRO A 162 15.67 -12.88 -9.74
C PRO A 162 14.63 -11.99 -9.05
N ALA A 163 13.52 -12.57 -8.56
CA ALA A 163 12.48 -11.79 -7.86
C ALA A 163 12.99 -11.11 -6.58
N LEU A 164 13.97 -11.71 -5.91
CA LEU A 164 14.56 -11.23 -4.66
C LEU A 164 16.07 -11.24 -4.71
N THR A 165 16.69 -10.17 -4.22
CA THR A 165 18.13 -10.17 -3.92
C THR A 165 18.40 -10.85 -2.58
N GLU A 166 19.68 -11.21 -2.31
CA GLU A 166 20.08 -11.70 -0.99
C GLU A 166 19.81 -10.69 0.12
N LYS A 167 20.02 -9.41 -0.16
CA LYS A 167 19.70 -8.32 0.77
C LYS A 167 18.21 -8.27 1.09
N ASP A 168 17.35 -8.45 0.10
CA ASP A 168 15.90 -8.47 0.30
C ASP A 168 15.48 -9.65 1.17
N ARG A 169 16.02 -10.83 0.92
CA ARG A 169 15.79 -12.02 1.77
C ARG A 169 16.17 -11.76 3.22
N ASN A 170 17.33 -11.17 3.47
CA ASN A 170 17.78 -10.82 4.82
C ASN A 170 16.87 -9.78 5.48
N ASN A 171 16.41 -8.78 4.74
CA ASN A 171 15.46 -7.78 5.24
C ASN A 171 14.07 -8.38 5.53
N ILE A 172 13.61 -9.37 4.75
CA ILE A 172 12.37 -10.10 5.03
C ILE A 172 12.50 -10.89 6.33
N LEU A 173 13.62 -11.58 6.56
CA LEU A 173 13.88 -12.30 7.82
C LEU A 173 13.92 -11.35 9.00
N LEU A 174 14.55 -10.19 8.86
CA LEU A 174 14.54 -9.13 9.87
C LEU A 174 13.12 -8.60 10.13
N ALA A 175 12.29 -8.46 9.09
CA ALA A 175 10.89 -8.05 9.24
C ALA A 175 10.07 -9.07 10.04
N ILE A 176 10.33 -10.36 9.83
CA ILE A 176 9.70 -11.45 10.59
C ILE A 176 10.11 -11.37 12.07
N GLU A 177 11.39 -11.23 12.34
CA GLU A 177 11.94 -11.09 13.71
C GLU A 177 11.31 -9.91 14.45
N LEU A 178 11.12 -8.77 13.77
CA LEU A 178 10.63 -7.52 14.36
C LEU A 178 9.10 -7.40 14.38
N ASP A 179 8.36 -8.43 13.99
CA ASP A 179 6.89 -8.42 13.88
C ASP A 179 6.36 -7.21 13.08
N ILE A 180 6.96 -6.96 11.92
CA ILE A 180 6.54 -5.93 10.98
C ILE A 180 5.21 -6.33 10.33
N ASP A 181 4.41 -5.37 9.91
CA ASP A 181 3.05 -5.62 9.45
C ASP A 181 2.94 -5.86 7.94
N PHE A 182 3.82 -5.19 7.15
CA PHE A 182 3.76 -5.23 5.69
C PHE A 182 5.15 -5.31 5.06
N ILE A 183 5.24 -6.03 3.95
CA ILE A 183 6.36 -5.98 3.00
C ILE A 183 5.83 -5.38 1.71
N ALA A 184 6.38 -4.23 1.29
CA ALA A 184 6.21 -3.71 -0.06
C ALA A 184 7.27 -4.37 -0.94
N HIS A 185 6.84 -5.23 -1.85
CA HIS A 185 7.71 -6.01 -2.74
C HIS A 185 7.92 -5.28 -4.05
N SER A 186 9.17 -4.89 -4.33
CA SER A 186 9.54 -4.09 -5.50
C SER A 186 9.63 -4.92 -6.79
N PHE A 187 9.36 -4.26 -7.91
CA PHE A 187 9.48 -4.78 -9.27
C PHE A 187 8.73 -6.07 -9.56
N VAL A 188 7.54 -6.23 -8.97
CA VAL A 188 6.70 -7.42 -9.19
C VAL A 188 6.23 -7.47 -10.64
N ARG A 189 6.49 -8.58 -11.32
CA ARG A 189 6.14 -8.84 -12.73
C ARG A 189 4.93 -9.76 -12.85
N ASN A 190 4.79 -10.72 -11.92
CA ASN A 190 3.77 -11.78 -11.97
C ASN A 190 3.50 -12.39 -10.59
N ALA A 191 2.55 -13.33 -10.51
CA ALA A 191 2.22 -14.01 -9.26
C ALA A 191 3.37 -14.86 -8.68
N THR A 192 4.31 -15.35 -9.50
CA THR A 192 5.47 -16.13 -9.05
C THR A 192 6.42 -15.26 -8.23
N ASP A 193 6.62 -14.01 -8.61
CA ASP A 193 7.43 -13.06 -7.84
C ASP A 193 6.81 -12.85 -6.44
N VAL A 194 5.48 -12.67 -6.35
CA VAL A 194 4.78 -12.56 -5.07
C VAL A 194 4.94 -13.83 -4.23
N LYS A 195 4.84 -14.99 -4.88
CA LYS A 195 4.99 -16.29 -4.23
C LYS A 195 6.38 -16.47 -3.62
N SER A 196 7.44 -15.95 -4.24
CA SER A 196 8.80 -16.04 -3.71
C SER A 196 8.95 -15.40 -2.32
N VAL A 197 8.23 -14.32 -2.05
CA VAL A 197 8.13 -13.70 -0.71
C VAL A 197 7.23 -14.53 0.20
N GLN A 198 6.07 -14.99 -0.31
CA GLN A 198 5.12 -15.77 0.49
C GLN A 198 5.75 -17.07 0.99
N ASP A 199 6.55 -17.76 0.16
CA ASP A 199 7.23 -18.99 0.55
C ASP A 199 8.18 -18.78 1.76
N ILE A 200 8.88 -17.65 1.82
CA ILE A 200 9.71 -17.29 2.99
C ILE A 200 8.82 -17.05 4.23
N LEU A 201 7.71 -16.35 4.07
CA LEU A 201 6.79 -16.09 5.18
C LEU A 201 6.16 -17.38 5.70
N ASP A 202 5.78 -18.29 4.82
CA ASP A 202 5.18 -19.59 5.17
C ASP A 202 6.19 -20.49 5.89
N GLU A 203 7.44 -20.55 5.42
CA GLU A 203 8.54 -21.30 6.05
C GLU A 203 8.75 -20.86 7.52
N HIS A 204 8.57 -19.57 7.80
CA HIS A 204 8.75 -18.98 9.14
C HIS A 204 7.43 -18.78 9.88
N HIS A 205 6.31 -19.32 9.40
CA HIS A 205 4.97 -19.18 9.99
C HIS A 205 4.58 -17.71 10.24
N SER A 206 5.00 -16.80 9.37
CA SER A 206 4.76 -15.38 9.49
C SER A 206 3.47 -14.97 8.76
N ASP A 207 2.72 -14.08 9.39
CA ASP A 207 1.46 -13.54 8.86
C ASP A 207 1.59 -12.12 8.29
N ILE A 208 2.82 -11.64 8.05
CA ILE A 208 3.12 -10.37 7.38
C ILE A 208 2.38 -10.30 6.04
N LYS A 209 1.87 -9.12 5.69
CA LYS A 209 1.09 -8.91 4.46
C LYS A 209 1.94 -8.35 3.35
N ILE A 210 1.81 -8.93 2.15
CA ILE A 210 2.56 -8.52 0.96
C ILE A 210 1.77 -7.44 0.21
N ILE A 211 2.42 -6.30 -0.04
CA ILE A 211 1.96 -5.23 -0.91
C ILE A 211 2.83 -5.24 -2.16
N SER A 212 2.29 -5.69 -3.28
CA SER A 212 3.05 -5.75 -4.53
C SER A 212 3.14 -4.39 -5.19
N LYS A 213 4.36 -3.97 -5.55
CA LYS A 213 4.62 -2.70 -6.23
C LYS A 213 4.58 -2.91 -7.74
N ILE A 214 3.75 -2.13 -8.41
CA ILE A 214 3.63 -2.12 -9.87
C ILE A 214 4.49 -0.98 -10.39
N GLU A 215 5.60 -1.36 -11.01
CA GLU A 215 6.72 -0.49 -11.41
C GLU A 215 7.18 -0.70 -12.85
N ASN A 216 6.62 -1.69 -13.56
CA ASN A 216 6.99 -2.05 -14.92
C ASN A 216 5.77 -2.45 -15.76
N GLN A 217 5.94 -2.53 -17.08
CA GLN A 217 4.85 -2.89 -18.01
C GLN A 217 4.35 -4.31 -17.78
N GLU A 218 5.22 -5.28 -17.50
CA GLU A 218 4.84 -6.69 -17.26
C GLU A 218 3.90 -6.80 -16.05
N GLY A 219 4.21 -6.09 -14.96
CA GLY A 219 3.32 -6.04 -13.78
C GLY A 219 1.97 -5.37 -14.06
N VAL A 220 1.92 -4.42 -14.99
CA VAL A 220 0.66 -3.82 -15.45
C VAL A 220 -0.16 -4.82 -16.26
N ASP A 221 0.48 -5.64 -17.09
CA ASP A 221 -0.19 -6.61 -17.95
C ASP A 221 -0.70 -7.80 -17.13
N ASN A 222 0.07 -8.26 -16.14
CA ASN A 222 -0.25 -9.37 -15.25
C ASN A 222 -0.99 -8.95 -13.97
N ILE A 223 -1.58 -7.75 -13.94
CA ILE A 223 -2.12 -7.14 -12.72
C ILE A 223 -3.19 -8.00 -12.02
N ASP A 224 -3.98 -8.77 -12.74
CA ASP A 224 -5.06 -9.57 -12.16
C ASP A 224 -4.51 -10.69 -11.27
N GLU A 225 -3.55 -11.47 -11.76
CA GLU A 225 -2.92 -12.53 -10.97
C GLU A 225 -2.07 -11.97 -9.81
N ILE A 226 -1.45 -10.81 -9.99
CA ILE A 226 -0.71 -10.13 -8.92
C ILE A 226 -1.67 -9.68 -7.81
N ILE A 227 -2.83 -9.11 -8.16
CA ILE A 227 -3.86 -8.75 -7.19
C ILE A 227 -4.31 -9.99 -6.42
N ASP A 228 -4.58 -11.10 -7.10
CA ASP A 228 -5.05 -12.33 -6.47
C ASP A 228 -4.01 -12.88 -5.47
N ALA A 229 -2.73 -12.84 -5.80
CA ALA A 229 -1.64 -13.33 -4.96
C ALA A 229 -1.27 -12.38 -3.79
N SER A 230 -1.64 -11.10 -3.85
CA SER A 230 -1.20 -10.07 -2.89
C SER A 230 -2.28 -9.74 -1.86
N TYR A 231 -1.86 -9.18 -0.71
CA TYR A 231 -2.77 -8.52 0.22
C TYR A 231 -3.27 -7.18 -0.31
N GLY A 232 -2.40 -6.42 -0.98
CA GLY A 232 -2.72 -5.15 -1.59
C GLY A 232 -1.69 -4.76 -2.64
N ILE A 233 -1.92 -3.63 -3.30
CA ILE A 233 -1.11 -3.12 -4.41
C ILE A 233 -0.58 -1.73 -4.09
N MET A 234 0.65 -1.43 -4.52
CA MET A 234 1.19 -0.08 -4.56
C MET A 234 1.51 0.31 -6.01
N ILE A 235 0.93 1.40 -6.46
CA ILE A 235 1.23 1.98 -7.78
C ILE A 235 2.39 2.95 -7.57
N ALA A 236 3.60 2.52 -7.90
CA ALA A 236 4.84 3.28 -7.72
C ALA A 236 5.15 4.06 -9.01
N ARG A 237 4.52 5.24 -9.15
CA ARG A 237 4.47 6.02 -10.40
C ARG A 237 5.83 6.55 -10.84
N GLY A 238 6.79 6.71 -9.92
CA GLY A 238 8.16 7.12 -10.25
C GLY A 238 8.82 6.13 -11.20
N ASP A 239 8.99 4.89 -10.71
CA ASP A 239 9.63 3.81 -11.45
C ASP A 239 8.78 3.38 -12.66
N LEU A 240 7.45 3.29 -12.48
CA LEU A 240 6.53 2.98 -13.58
C LEU A 240 6.61 4.01 -14.72
N GLY A 241 6.90 5.28 -14.41
CA GLY A 241 7.00 6.35 -15.42
C GLY A 241 8.29 6.32 -16.23
N ILE A 242 9.26 5.50 -15.84
CA ILE A 242 10.46 5.23 -16.64
C ILE A 242 10.16 4.08 -17.63
N GLU A 243 9.40 3.08 -17.17
CA GLU A 243 9.10 1.85 -17.90
C GLU A 243 7.94 1.96 -18.90
N VAL A 244 7.04 2.94 -18.73
CA VAL A 244 5.89 3.14 -19.61
C VAL A 244 5.75 4.61 -20.02
N PRO A 245 5.21 4.91 -21.21
CA PRO A 245 4.95 6.29 -21.62
C PRO A 245 4.13 7.05 -20.55
N ILE A 246 4.61 8.21 -20.16
CA ILE A 246 4.08 8.99 -19.03
C ILE A 246 2.59 9.33 -19.19
N GLU A 247 2.13 9.53 -20.42
CA GLU A 247 0.72 9.81 -20.73
C GLU A 247 -0.21 8.61 -20.46
N LYS A 248 0.31 7.38 -20.34
CA LYS A 248 -0.47 6.19 -20.01
C LYS A 248 -0.70 6.02 -18.50
N ILE A 249 0.15 6.62 -17.67
CA ILE A 249 0.13 6.42 -16.21
C ILE A 249 -1.22 6.74 -15.57
N PRO A 250 -1.91 7.86 -15.87
CA PRO A 250 -3.21 8.15 -15.28
C PRO A 250 -4.27 7.09 -15.59
N GLY A 251 -4.25 6.55 -16.83
CA GLY A 251 -5.15 5.47 -17.24
C GLY A 251 -4.86 4.15 -16.54
N ILE A 252 -3.58 3.79 -16.42
CA ILE A 252 -3.10 2.60 -15.70
C ILE A 252 -3.49 2.69 -14.22
N GLN A 253 -3.19 3.82 -13.56
CA GLN A 253 -3.54 4.07 -12.16
C GLN A 253 -5.04 3.86 -11.92
N ARG A 254 -5.91 4.48 -12.73
CA ARG A 254 -7.36 4.34 -12.61
C ARG A 254 -7.81 2.89 -12.78
N ARG A 255 -7.25 2.16 -13.74
CA ARG A 255 -7.57 0.75 -14.01
C ARG A 255 -7.18 -0.13 -12.82
N ILE A 256 -5.96 0.03 -12.29
CA ILE A 256 -5.47 -0.75 -11.14
C ILE A 256 -6.32 -0.46 -9.90
N ILE A 257 -6.60 0.81 -9.58
CA ILE A 257 -7.47 1.16 -8.45
C ILE A 257 -8.82 0.47 -8.59
N SER A 258 -9.45 0.53 -9.77
CA SER A 258 -10.75 -0.11 -10.00
C SER A 258 -10.71 -1.63 -9.75
N LYS A 259 -9.66 -2.31 -10.22
CA LYS A 259 -9.49 -3.76 -10.03
C LYS A 259 -9.28 -4.10 -8.55
N CYS A 260 -8.46 -3.35 -7.83
CA CYS A 260 -8.22 -3.55 -6.39
C CYS A 260 -9.50 -3.35 -5.56
N VAL A 261 -10.28 -2.31 -5.84
CA VAL A 261 -11.58 -2.07 -5.17
C VAL A 261 -12.53 -3.23 -5.40
N LYS A 262 -12.66 -3.72 -6.65
CA LYS A 262 -13.50 -4.90 -6.97
C LYS A 262 -13.02 -6.17 -6.27
N ALA A 263 -11.71 -6.32 -6.07
CA ALA A 263 -11.11 -7.45 -5.35
C ALA A 263 -11.11 -7.27 -3.81
N GLN A 264 -11.66 -6.17 -3.28
CA GLN A 264 -11.66 -5.80 -1.85
C GLN A 264 -10.24 -5.79 -1.24
N LYS A 265 -9.24 -5.37 -2.02
CA LYS A 265 -7.84 -5.29 -1.62
C LYS A 265 -7.37 -3.84 -1.58
N PRO A 266 -6.59 -3.42 -0.57
CA PRO A 266 -6.15 -2.04 -0.45
C PRO A 266 -5.20 -1.67 -1.59
N VAL A 267 -5.31 -0.43 -2.07
CA VAL A 267 -4.42 0.15 -3.07
C VAL A 267 -3.81 1.46 -2.60
N ILE A 268 -2.51 1.58 -2.77
CA ILE A 268 -1.70 2.75 -2.41
C ILE A 268 -1.26 3.44 -3.69
N VAL A 269 -1.51 4.75 -3.81
CA VAL A 269 -0.88 5.57 -4.84
C VAL A 269 0.36 6.24 -4.25
N ALA A 270 1.51 6.00 -4.88
CA ALA A 270 2.82 6.35 -4.35
C ALA A 270 3.61 7.22 -5.31
N THR A 271 4.61 7.90 -4.75
CA THR A 271 5.60 8.77 -5.40
C THR A 271 5.06 10.07 -6.00
N GLN A 272 5.85 11.12 -5.92
CA GLN A 272 5.59 12.46 -6.50
C GLN A 272 4.24 13.09 -6.09
N MET A 273 3.74 12.80 -4.88
CA MET A 273 2.46 13.34 -4.39
C MET A 273 2.55 14.83 -3.99
N LEU A 274 3.52 15.17 -3.14
CA LEU A 274 3.82 16.54 -2.69
C LEU A 274 5.32 16.82 -2.85
N HIS A 275 5.91 16.43 -3.96
CA HIS A 275 7.36 16.46 -4.21
C HIS A 275 7.97 17.84 -3.95
N THR A 276 7.29 18.90 -4.35
CA THR A 276 7.74 20.28 -4.08
C THR A 276 7.90 20.57 -2.59
N MET A 277 7.14 19.90 -1.71
CA MET A 277 7.24 20.09 -0.26
C MET A 277 8.50 19.46 0.37
N ILE A 278 9.31 18.75 -0.39
CA ILE A 278 10.68 18.40 0.04
C ILE A 278 11.47 19.68 0.35
N LYS A 279 11.30 20.71 -0.45
CA LYS A 279 12.07 21.98 -0.36
C LYS A 279 11.19 23.19 0.02
N ASN A 280 9.91 23.20 -0.32
CA ASN A 280 9.00 24.33 -0.17
C ASN A 280 7.89 24.05 0.86
N PRO A 281 7.41 25.07 1.60
CA PRO A 281 6.39 24.88 2.65
C PRO A 281 4.97 24.68 2.11
N ARG A 282 4.76 24.80 0.80
CA ARG A 282 3.45 24.64 0.13
C ARG A 282 3.58 23.84 -1.15
N PRO A 283 2.58 23.01 -1.48
CA PRO A 283 2.55 22.29 -2.75
C PRO A 283 2.16 23.19 -3.92
N THR A 284 2.38 22.69 -5.12
CA THR A 284 1.81 23.26 -6.35
C THR A 284 0.32 22.92 -6.48
N ARG A 285 -0.40 23.64 -7.35
CA ARG A 285 -1.80 23.32 -7.68
C ARG A 285 -1.93 21.96 -8.38
N ALA A 286 -0.95 21.59 -9.19
CA ALA A 286 -0.91 20.31 -9.90
C ALA A 286 -0.84 19.14 -8.90
N GLU A 287 0.01 19.22 -7.87
CA GLU A 287 0.11 18.22 -6.81
C GLU A 287 -1.19 18.08 -5.99
N VAL A 288 -1.84 19.20 -5.68
CA VAL A 288 -3.16 19.19 -5.01
C VAL A 288 -4.20 18.48 -5.87
N THR A 289 -4.21 18.76 -7.17
CA THR A 289 -5.14 18.15 -8.13
C THR A 289 -4.86 16.65 -8.29
N ASP A 290 -3.60 16.25 -8.32
CA ASP A 290 -3.20 14.84 -8.45
C ASP A 290 -3.66 14.01 -7.23
N ILE A 291 -3.44 14.53 -6.01
CA ILE A 291 -3.95 13.90 -4.78
C ILE A 291 -5.48 13.78 -4.81
N ALA A 292 -6.18 14.87 -5.17
CA ALA A 292 -7.64 14.85 -5.25
C ALA A 292 -8.14 13.83 -6.28
N ASN A 293 -7.49 13.73 -7.45
CA ASN A 293 -7.84 12.74 -8.49
C ASN A 293 -7.64 11.30 -8.00
N ALA A 294 -6.55 10.99 -7.31
CA ALA A 294 -6.34 9.66 -6.73
C ALA A 294 -7.49 9.28 -5.78
N ILE A 295 -7.97 10.24 -4.98
CA ILE A 295 -9.11 10.05 -4.06
C ILE A 295 -10.42 9.92 -4.84
N PHE A 296 -10.64 10.73 -5.88
CA PHE A 296 -11.81 10.63 -6.75
C PHE A 296 -11.87 9.28 -7.47
N TYR A 297 -10.73 8.66 -7.77
CA TYR A 297 -10.64 7.29 -8.31
C TYR A 297 -10.78 6.20 -7.25
N ARG A 298 -10.97 6.56 -5.97
CA ARG A 298 -11.27 5.62 -4.87
C ARG A 298 -10.06 4.83 -4.35
N THR A 299 -8.85 5.43 -4.37
CA THR A 299 -7.69 4.83 -3.68
C THR A 299 -7.95 4.63 -2.19
N ASP A 300 -7.29 3.65 -1.57
CA ASP A 300 -7.32 3.43 -0.12
C ASP A 300 -6.34 4.34 0.62
N ALA A 301 -5.14 4.46 0.08
CA ALA A 301 -4.04 5.19 0.71
C ALA A 301 -3.21 6.00 -0.28
N LEU A 302 -2.55 7.01 0.25
CA LEU A 302 -1.57 7.84 -0.43
C LEU A 302 -0.23 7.75 0.30
N MET A 303 0.89 7.75 -0.41
CA MET A 303 2.21 7.65 0.20
C MET A 303 3.05 8.91 -0.04
N LEU A 304 3.71 9.36 1.03
CA LEU A 304 4.78 10.36 1.02
C LEU A 304 6.12 9.65 1.13
N SER A 305 7.04 9.98 0.25
CA SER A 305 8.39 9.39 0.16
C SER A 305 9.45 10.36 0.70
N GLY A 306 10.15 11.06 -0.18
CA GLY A 306 11.16 12.06 0.17
C GLY A 306 10.62 13.20 1.02
N GLU A 307 9.34 13.54 0.87
CA GLU A 307 8.68 14.62 1.61
C GLU A 307 8.77 14.43 3.13
N THR A 308 8.68 13.19 3.59
CA THR A 308 8.73 12.85 5.02
C THR A 308 10.06 12.22 5.45
N ALA A 309 10.79 11.54 4.55
CA ALA A 309 12.05 10.88 4.85
C ALA A 309 13.23 11.86 4.98
N SER A 310 13.31 12.87 4.09
CA SER A 310 14.43 13.82 4.01
C SER A 310 14.01 15.27 3.81
N GLY A 311 12.72 15.52 3.63
CA GLY A 311 12.20 16.86 3.34
C GLY A 311 12.34 17.84 4.50
N LYS A 312 12.28 19.13 4.18
CA LYS A 312 12.32 20.22 5.16
C LYS A 312 11.00 20.38 5.94
N TYR A 313 9.88 19.93 5.37
CA TYR A 313 8.52 20.18 5.88
C TYR A 313 7.71 18.88 6.05
N PRO A 314 8.23 17.85 6.75
CA PRO A 314 7.60 16.53 6.78
C PRO A 314 6.24 16.50 7.48
N VAL A 315 6.10 17.21 8.59
CA VAL A 315 4.83 17.26 9.34
C VAL A 315 3.77 18.03 8.56
N GLU A 316 4.18 19.15 7.97
CA GLU A 316 3.32 19.98 7.12
C GLU A 316 2.87 19.25 5.84
N ALA A 317 3.72 18.38 5.29
CA ALA A 317 3.37 17.54 4.14
C ALA A 317 2.25 16.55 4.50
N VAL A 318 2.37 15.85 5.63
CA VAL A 318 1.29 14.95 6.13
C VAL A 318 0.01 15.74 6.42
N GLN A 319 0.10 16.89 7.10
CA GLN A 319 -1.06 17.76 7.38
C GLN A 319 -1.73 18.26 6.11
N THR A 320 -0.92 18.64 5.10
CA THR A 320 -1.42 19.12 3.81
C THR A 320 -2.14 18.01 3.07
N MET A 321 -1.55 16.81 2.97
CA MET A 321 -2.20 15.66 2.38
C MET A 321 -3.51 15.31 3.11
N ALA A 322 -3.52 15.36 4.44
CA ALA A 322 -4.73 15.09 5.22
C ALA A 322 -5.85 16.10 4.92
N ARG A 323 -5.53 17.42 4.83
CA ARG A 323 -6.52 18.46 4.48
C ARG A 323 -7.05 18.31 3.07
N ILE A 324 -6.17 17.98 2.10
CA ILE A 324 -6.61 17.74 0.71
C ILE A 324 -7.53 16.51 0.68
N ALA A 325 -7.17 15.44 1.40
CA ALA A 325 -7.99 14.23 1.47
C ALA A 325 -9.37 14.51 2.06
N GLU A 326 -9.44 15.22 3.19
CA GLU A 326 -10.73 15.59 3.81
C GLU A 326 -11.62 16.42 2.88
N GLN A 327 -11.05 17.31 2.08
CA GLN A 327 -11.82 18.12 1.14
C GLN A 327 -12.25 17.28 -0.07
N ALA A 328 -11.35 16.53 -0.69
CA ALA A 328 -11.67 15.68 -1.83
C ALA A 328 -12.74 14.63 -1.50
N GLU A 329 -12.71 14.07 -0.29
CA GLU A 329 -13.73 13.13 0.19
C GLU A 329 -15.14 13.75 0.27
N LYS A 330 -15.25 15.05 0.59
CA LYS A 330 -16.52 15.78 0.57
C LYS A 330 -17.01 16.07 -0.85
N ASP A 331 -16.07 16.34 -1.75
CA ASP A 331 -16.34 16.75 -3.14
C ASP A 331 -16.46 15.56 -4.10
N LYS A 332 -16.29 14.31 -3.60
CA LYS A 332 -16.36 13.11 -4.43
C LYS A 332 -17.74 12.94 -5.08
N SER A 333 -17.75 12.69 -6.39
CA SER A 333 -18.97 12.42 -7.15
C SER A 333 -19.32 10.92 -7.14
N PRO A 334 -20.61 10.53 -6.98
CA PRO A 334 -21.05 9.16 -7.16
C PRO A 334 -20.77 8.57 -8.56
N LEU A 335 -20.57 9.42 -9.57
CA LEU A 335 -20.24 8.98 -10.93
C LEU A 335 -18.91 8.23 -11.03
N ASN A 336 -18.04 8.42 -10.05
CA ASN A 336 -16.75 7.71 -9.97
C ASN A 336 -16.82 6.51 -9.02
N ASP A 337 -18.00 6.18 -8.48
CA ASP A 337 -18.12 5.02 -7.60
C ASP A 337 -17.90 3.74 -8.39
N ILE A 338 -17.13 2.85 -7.80
CA ILE A 338 -16.85 1.52 -8.32
C ILE A 338 -17.82 0.59 -7.59
N ASP A 339 -18.60 -0.18 -8.36
CA ASP A 339 -19.46 -1.19 -7.79
C ASP A 339 -18.70 -2.51 -7.65
N PRO A 340 -18.37 -2.95 -6.41
CA PRO A 340 -17.67 -4.21 -6.20
C PRO A 340 -18.50 -5.45 -6.59
N MET A 341 -19.82 -5.32 -6.70
CA MET A 341 -20.71 -6.42 -7.10
C MET A 341 -20.86 -6.56 -8.61
N LYS A 342 -20.40 -5.56 -9.38
CA LYS A 342 -20.49 -5.58 -10.83
C LYS A 342 -19.41 -6.48 -11.41
N ASP A 343 -19.79 -7.35 -12.32
CA ASP A 343 -18.92 -8.27 -13.07
C ASP A 343 -18.34 -9.45 -12.24
N GLY A 344 -18.82 -9.67 -10.99
CA GLY A 344 -18.38 -10.76 -10.11
C GLY A 344 -19.50 -11.70 -9.65
N LYS A 345 -19.14 -12.82 -9.02
CA LYS A 345 -20.11 -13.61 -8.26
C LYS A 345 -20.48 -12.85 -6.99
N ILE A 346 -21.72 -12.44 -6.88
CA ILE A 346 -22.26 -11.84 -5.65
C ILE A 346 -22.33 -12.95 -4.61
N ASP A 347 -21.50 -12.86 -3.59
CA ASP A 347 -21.60 -13.72 -2.42
C ASP A 347 -22.44 -13.04 -1.32
N GLN A 348 -22.86 -13.84 -0.34
CA GLN A 348 -23.69 -13.37 0.76
C GLN A 348 -23.01 -12.24 1.56
N LYS A 349 -21.70 -12.31 1.75
CA LYS A 349 -20.94 -11.33 2.56
C LYS A 349 -20.95 -9.97 1.89
N LEU A 350 -20.63 -9.93 0.60
CA LEU A 350 -20.61 -8.70 -0.19
C LEU A 350 -22.00 -8.08 -0.31
N PHE A 351 -23.06 -8.91 -0.46
CA PHE A 351 -24.43 -8.44 -0.46
C PHE A 351 -24.83 -7.79 0.87
N LEU A 352 -24.48 -8.41 2.00
CA LEU A 352 -24.76 -7.87 3.33
C LEU A 352 -23.97 -6.59 3.60
N ALA A 353 -22.72 -6.51 3.13
CA ALA A 353 -21.91 -5.30 3.20
C ALA A 353 -22.56 -4.16 2.40
N HIS A 354 -23.05 -4.42 1.19
CA HIS A 354 -23.80 -3.45 0.40
C HIS A 354 -25.06 -2.96 1.13
N ALA A 355 -25.84 -3.88 1.69
CA ALA A 355 -27.06 -3.54 2.45
C ALA A 355 -26.75 -2.64 3.67
N ALA A 356 -25.64 -2.90 4.39
CA ALA A 356 -25.20 -2.06 5.49
C ALA A 356 -24.80 -0.66 5.03
N ILE A 357 -24.10 -0.54 3.90
CA ILE A 357 -23.73 0.75 3.30
C ILE A 357 -24.99 1.51 2.84
N GLU A 358 -25.93 0.87 2.19
CA GLU A 358 -27.19 1.52 1.79
C GLU A 358 -27.99 1.99 3.00
N ALA A 359 -27.94 1.27 4.12
CA ALA A 359 -28.57 1.73 5.36
C ALA A 359 -27.99 3.05 5.87
N THR A 360 -26.71 3.35 5.64
CA THR A 360 -26.13 4.64 6.01
C THR A 360 -26.73 5.79 5.21
N LYS A 361 -27.03 5.55 3.93
CA LYS A 361 -27.58 6.56 3.02
C LYS A 361 -29.09 6.76 3.24
N GLN A 362 -29.83 5.68 3.42
CA GLN A 362 -31.31 5.70 3.41
C GLN A 362 -31.92 5.82 4.80
N LEU A 363 -31.30 5.27 5.83
CA LEU A 363 -31.85 5.20 7.19
C LEU A 363 -31.13 6.11 8.19
N GLY A 364 -30.13 6.89 7.75
CA GLY A 364 -29.35 7.77 8.62
C GLY A 364 -28.56 7.02 9.69
N VAL A 365 -27.97 5.88 9.32
CA VAL A 365 -27.06 5.13 10.21
C VAL A 365 -25.76 5.90 10.35
N ALA A 366 -25.37 6.21 11.58
CA ALA A 366 -24.20 7.05 11.90
C ALA A 366 -22.86 6.33 11.69
N GLY A 367 -22.84 5.00 11.81
CA GLY A 367 -21.65 4.17 11.61
C GLY A 367 -21.98 2.70 11.48
N ILE A 368 -21.09 1.97 10.82
CA ILE A 368 -21.17 0.53 10.69
C ILE A 368 -20.15 -0.08 11.64
N ILE A 369 -20.59 -0.99 12.49
CA ILE A 369 -19.70 -1.78 13.35
C ILE A 369 -19.56 -3.15 12.73
N THR A 370 -18.36 -3.65 12.64
CA THR A 370 -18.05 -5.05 12.29
C THR A 370 -16.97 -5.57 13.21
N ASP A 371 -16.90 -6.88 13.35
CA ASP A 371 -15.87 -7.56 14.12
C ASP A 371 -15.29 -8.74 13.34
N GLY A 372 -14.14 -9.22 13.77
CA GLY A 372 -13.55 -10.40 13.13
C GLY A 372 -12.07 -10.59 13.39
N GLU A 373 -11.57 -11.72 12.91
CA GLU A 373 -10.16 -12.13 13.04
C GLU A 373 -9.32 -11.84 11.78
N THR A 374 -9.95 -11.78 10.62
CA THR A 374 -9.25 -11.62 9.33
C THR A 374 -9.39 -10.23 8.72
N GLY A 375 -10.39 -9.45 9.18
CA GLY A 375 -10.72 -8.13 8.66
C GLY A 375 -11.39 -8.15 7.27
N GLN A 376 -11.77 -9.32 6.74
CA GLN A 376 -12.39 -9.40 5.41
C GLN A 376 -13.69 -8.60 5.34
N THR A 377 -14.61 -8.77 6.29
CA THR A 377 -15.86 -8.01 6.35
C THR A 377 -15.64 -6.50 6.37
N ALA A 378 -14.61 -6.04 7.09
CA ALA A 378 -14.27 -4.62 7.10
C ALA A 378 -13.79 -4.14 5.73
N ARG A 379 -12.98 -4.94 5.00
CA ARG A 379 -12.55 -4.61 3.63
C ARG A 379 -13.70 -4.68 2.63
N ASP A 380 -14.61 -5.65 2.77
CA ASP A 380 -15.81 -5.73 1.94
C ASP A 380 -16.66 -4.44 2.07
N LEU A 381 -16.86 -3.95 3.29
CA LEU A 381 -17.50 -2.67 3.57
C LEU A 381 -16.71 -1.48 2.99
N ALA A 382 -15.40 -1.46 3.17
CA ALA A 382 -14.53 -0.40 2.67
C ALA A 382 -14.57 -0.28 1.14
N ALA A 383 -14.72 -1.39 0.42
CA ALA A 383 -14.78 -1.41 -1.03
C ALA A 383 -15.94 -0.56 -1.60
N PHE A 384 -17.05 -0.44 -0.90
CA PHE A 384 -18.18 0.42 -1.30
C PHE A 384 -17.97 1.91 -1.06
N ARG A 385 -16.87 2.31 -0.40
CA ARG A 385 -16.53 3.73 -0.15
C ARG A 385 -17.68 4.53 0.46
N GLY A 386 -18.38 3.93 1.43
CA GLY A 386 -19.53 4.54 2.11
C GLY A 386 -19.23 5.93 2.71
N PRO A 387 -20.27 6.73 3.01
CA PRO A 387 -20.10 8.08 3.55
C PRO A 387 -19.60 8.07 5.00
N ASN A 388 -19.92 7.03 5.76
CA ASN A 388 -19.61 6.90 7.17
C ASN A 388 -18.47 5.91 7.41
N PRO A 389 -17.68 6.07 8.49
CA PRO A 389 -16.60 5.16 8.82
C PRO A 389 -17.11 3.76 9.19
N VAL A 390 -16.27 2.77 8.92
CA VAL A 390 -16.42 1.39 9.40
C VAL A 390 -15.63 1.24 10.69
N LEU A 391 -16.31 0.96 11.78
CA LEU A 391 -15.72 0.72 13.10
C LEU A 391 -15.42 -0.77 13.24
N ALA A 392 -14.18 -1.16 12.96
CA ALA A 392 -13.77 -2.57 12.94
C ALA A 392 -13.20 -3.00 14.30
N ILE A 393 -13.90 -3.88 15.00
CA ILE A 393 -13.43 -4.47 16.24
C ILE A 393 -12.47 -5.62 15.89
N CYS A 394 -11.24 -5.49 16.35
CA CYS A 394 -10.15 -6.42 16.09
C CYS A 394 -9.79 -7.15 17.37
N TYR A 395 -9.77 -8.48 17.34
CA TYR A 395 -9.38 -9.31 18.49
C TYR A 395 -7.87 -9.59 18.54
N LYS A 396 -7.15 -9.21 17.48
CA LYS A 396 -5.67 -9.25 17.41
C LYS A 396 -5.15 -7.84 17.14
N GLU A 397 -4.11 -7.41 17.86
CA GLU A 397 -3.48 -6.11 17.64
C GLU A 397 -2.92 -5.98 16.21
N LYS A 398 -2.39 -7.07 15.66
CA LYS A 398 -1.85 -7.09 14.31
C LYS A 398 -2.91 -6.84 13.24
N LEU A 399 -4.13 -7.38 13.43
CA LEU A 399 -5.26 -7.08 12.55
C LEU A 399 -5.59 -5.58 12.53
N GLN A 400 -5.56 -4.94 13.70
CA GLN A 400 -5.76 -3.49 13.79
C GLN A 400 -4.75 -2.73 12.92
N ARG A 401 -3.48 -3.17 12.92
CA ARG A 401 -2.43 -2.54 12.12
C ARG A 401 -2.61 -2.78 10.62
N TRP A 402 -3.03 -3.98 10.20
CA TRP A 402 -3.29 -4.29 8.79
C TRP A 402 -4.43 -3.45 8.21
N LEU A 403 -5.51 -3.26 8.97
CA LEU A 403 -6.66 -2.48 8.51
C LEU A 403 -6.38 -0.97 8.38
N ASN A 404 -5.24 -0.50 8.87
CA ASN A 404 -4.80 0.89 8.67
C ASN A 404 -4.43 1.25 7.22
N LEU A 405 -4.40 0.30 6.30
CA LEU A 405 -4.26 0.57 4.87
C LEU A 405 -5.59 0.66 4.13
N SER A 406 -6.73 0.28 4.75
CA SER A 406 -8.02 0.24 4.07
C SER A 406 -8.83 1.51 4.30
N TYR A 407 -9.43 2.04 3.24
CA TYR A 407 -10.24 3.25 3.24
C TYR A 407 -11.39 3.22 4.26
N GLY A 408 -11.57 4.30 5.00
CA GLY A 408 -12.72 4.49 5.88
C GLY A 408 -12.79 3.60 7.11
N ILE A 409 -11.86 2.64 7.28
CA ILE A 409 -11.86 1.76 8.45
C ILE A 409 -11.19 2.46 9.63
N ILE A 410 -11.87 2.43 10.78
CA ILE A 410 -11.31 2.79 12.09
C ILE A 410 -11.15 1.48 12.86
N PRO A 411 -9.96 0.88 12.84
CA PRO A 411 -9.73 -0.40 13.51
C PRO A 411 -9.49 -0.16 15.00
N ILE A 412 -10.12 -0.96 15.86
CA ILE A 412 -10.09 -0.81 17.30
C ILE A 412 -9.83 -2.16 17.94
N TYR A 413 -8.72 -2.28 18.64
CA TYR A 413 -8.40 -3.50 19.37
C TYR A 413 -9.30 -3.65 20.61
N GLN A 414 -9.84 -4.83 20.79
CA GLN A 414 -10.60 -5.23 21.96
C GLN A 414 -10.19 -6.63 22.38
N LYS A 415 -9.83 -6.78 23.63
CA LYS A 415 -9.55 -8.10 24.18
C LYS A 415 -10.83 -8.96 24.19
N ASP A 416 -10.69 -10.24 23.88
CA ASP A 416 -11.79 -11.20 23.84
C ASP A 416 -12.62 -11.20 25.13
N GLN A 417 -13.92 -11.38 24.96
CA GLN A 417 -14.91 -11.51 26.03
C GLN A 417 -15.56 -12.91 26.00
N VAL A 418 -16.30 -13.23 27.05
CA VAL A 418 -16.87 -14.57 27.26
C VAL A 418 -17.98 -14.93 26.25
N SER A 419 -18.62 -13.97 25.61
CA SER A 419 -19.70 -14.21 24.64
C SER A 419 -19.79 -13.11 23.60
N THR A 420 -20.33 -13.42 22.42
CA THR A 420 -20.54 -12.46 21.32
C THR A 420 -21.37 -11.25 21.76
N LYS A 421 -22.41 -11.44 22.57
CA LYS A 421 -23.19 -10.33 23.11
C LYS A 421 -22.37 -9.44 24.03
N ALA A 422 -21.53 -10.03 24.89
CA ALA A 422 -20.64 -9.29 25.78
C ALA A 422 -19.58 -8.53 24.97
N MET A 423 -19.02 -9.15 23.92
CA MET A 423 -18.06 -8.55 23.01
C MET A 423 -18.65 -7.32 22.33
N PHE A 424 -19.84 -7.46 21.73
CA PHE A 424 -20.52 -6.36 21.05
C PHE A 424 -20.90 -5.22 21.99
N THR A 425 -21.47 -5.54 23.17
CA THR A 425 -21.85 -4.53 24.18
C THR A 425 -20.62 -3.78 24.71
N ALA A 426 -19.50 -4.46 24.94
CA ALA A 426 -18.25 -3.85 25.35
C ALA A 426 -17.68 -2.94 24.24
N ALA A 427 -17.75 -3.38 22.98
CA ALA A 427 -17.33 -2.60 21.82
C ALA A 427 -18.14 -1.29 21.70
N VAL A 428 -19.46 -1.37 21.75
CA VAL A 428 -20.33 -0.17 21.67
C VAL A 428 -20.08 0.80 22.84
N ARG A 429 -19.85 0.27 24.04
CA ARG A 429 -19.48 1.10 25.21
C ARG A 429 -18.16 1.83 24.98
N MET A 430 -17.14 1.12 24.51
CA MET A 430 -15.83 1.71 24.20
C MET A 430 -15.92 2.76 23.09
N LEU A 431 -16.70 2.52 22.04
CA LEU A 431 -16.92 3.47 20.96
C LEU A 431 -17.60 4.76 21.44
N ARG A 432 -18.55 4.64 22.38
CA ARG A 432 -19.16 5.81 23.04
C ARG A 432 -18.15 6.58 23.87
N GLN A 433 -17.37 5.90 24.72
CA GLN A 433 -16.33 6.53 25.54
C GLN A 433 -15.29 7.28 24.72
N LYS A 434 -14.96 6.76 23.52
CA LYS A 434 -14.07 7.41 22.57
C LYS A 434 -14.74 8.51 21.72
N GLY A 435 -16.03 8.75 21.90
CA GLY A 435 -16.76 9.79 21.18
C GLY A 435 -17.16 9.47 19.74
N TYR A 436 -17.01 8.21 19.30
CA TYR A 436 -17.41 7.79 17.95
C TYR A 436 -18.93 7.64 17.82
N LEU A 437 -19.64 7.34 18.90
CA LEU A 437 -21.09 7.09 18.91
C LEU A 437 -21.77 7.87 20.05
N GLN A 438 -23.01 8.32 19.78
CA GLN A 438 -23.90 8.92 20.76
C GLN A 438 -25.06 7.97 21.07
N GLU A 439 -25.81 8.23 22.17
CA GLU A 439 -26.94 7.35 22.58
C GLU A 439 -28.07 7.26 21.57
N GLU A 440 -28.37 8.36 20.91
CA GLU A 440 -29.46 8.44 19.93
C GLU A 440 -29.03 7.98 18.53
N ASP A 441 -27.74 7.73 18.31
CA ASP A 441 -27.26 7.26 17.02
C ASP A 441 -27.89 5.92 16.66
N LYS A 442 -28.20 5.77 15.39
CA LYS A 442 -28.53 4.50 14.77
C LYS A 442 -27.25 3.90 14.19
N ILE A 443 -27.00 2.65 14.46
CA ILE A 443 -25.83 1.91 13.95
C ILE A 443 -26.30 0.67 13.18
N ALA A 444 -25.46 0.22 12.24
CA ALA A 444 -25.55 -1.09 11.65
C ALA A 444 -24.43 -1.97 12.22
N TYR A 445 -24.77 -3.18 12.65
CA TYR A 445 -23.81 -4.21 13.07
C TYR A 445 -23.80 -5.34 12.06
N LEU A 446 -22.64 -5.58 11.45
CA LEU A 446 -22.43 -6.60 10.45
C LEU A 446 -21.45 -7.64 10.99
N SER A 447 -21.90 -8.88 11.18
CA SER A 447 -21.11 -9.95 11.80
C SER A 447 -21.55 -11.34 11.33
N GLY A 448 -20.85 -12.37 11.83
CA GLY A 448 -21.20 -13.78 11.64
C GLY A 448 -22.05 -14.34 12.78
N SER A 449 -22.98 -15.24 12.43
CA SER A 449 -23.68 -16.05 13.39
C SER A 449 -22.84 -17.24 13.82
N PHE A 450 -23.14 -17.73 15.00
CA PHE A 450 -22.48 -18.78 15.76
C PHE A 450 -22.01 -20.00 14.96
N GLY A 451 -20.76 -20.41 15.20
CA GLY A 451 -20.15 -21.63 14.69
C GLY A 451 -18.75 -21.40 14.11
N GLU A 452 -17.88 -22.40 14.17
CA GLU A 452 -16.57 -22.38 13.56
C GLU A 452 -16.68 -22.15 12.03
N GLY A 453 -16.04 -21.11 11.52
CA GLY A 453 -15.97 -20.79 10.07
C GLY A 453 -17.17 -20.02 9.50
N GLY A 454 -18.07 -19.50 10.34
CA GLY A 454 -19.38 -18.95 9.95
C GLY A 454 -19.39 -17.65 9.14
N GLY A 455 -18.30 -16.97 8.83
CA GLY A 455 -18.27 -15.75 8.01
C GLY A 455 -19.37 -14.73 8.34
N THR A 456 -19.55 -13.70 7.50
CA THR A 456 -20.62 -12.68 7.67
C THR A 456 -21.98 -13.25 7.27
N THR A 457 -22.93 -13.27 8.19
CA THR A 457 -24.24 -13.92 7.96
C THR A 457 -25.43 -13.03 8.26
N PHE A 458 -25.27 -11.91 8.97
CA PHE A 458 -26.38 -11.00 9.29
C PHE A 458 -25.95 -9.53 9.34
N VAL A 459 -26.94 -8.66 9.17
CA VAL A 459 -26.86 -7.24 9.50
C VAL A 459 -27.98 -6.88 10.46
N GLU A 460 -27.65 -6.21 11.56
CA GLU A 460 -28.62 -5.67 12.52
C GLU A 460 -28.54 -4.15 12.54
N ILE A 461 -29.68 -3.46 12.48
CA ILE A 461 -29.76 -2.01 12.58
C ILE A 461 -30.54 -1.65 13.83
N ASN A 462 -29.89 -0.91 14.74
CA ASN A 462 -30.50 -0.54 16.01
C ASN A 462 -30.00 0.83 16.51
N LYS A 463 -30.72 1.42 17.48
CA LYS A 463 -30.24 2.58 18.23
C LYS A 463 -29.27 2.14 19.31
N VAL A 464 -28.19 2.91 19.50
CA VAL A 464 -27.15 2.64 20.52
C VAL A 464 -27.74 2.45 21.90
N LYS A 465 -28.69 3.30 22.34
CA LYS A 465 -29.36 3.18 23.65
C LYS A 465 -30.04 1.83 23.87
N LYS A 466 -30.68 1.27 22.83
CA LYS A 466 -31.39 -0.02 22.96
C LYS A 466 -30.48 -1.22 23.20
N ILE A 467 -29.18 -1.11 22.87
CA ILE A 467 -28.19 -2.16 23.10
C ILE A 467 -27.93 -2.33 24.61
N PHE A 468 -28.08 -1.27 25.37
CA PHE A 468 -27.85 -1.26 26.83
C PHE A 468 -29.12 -1.50 27.66
N ASP A 469 -30.31 -1.33 27.05
CA ASP A 469 -31.57 -1.58 27.74
C ASP A 469 -31.71 -3.08 28.01
N ASN A 470 -31.61 -3.47 29.28
CA ASN A 470 -31.75 -4.85 29.76
C ASN A 470 -33.17 -5.45 29.56
N SER A 471 -34.09 -4.74 28.94
CA SER A 471 -35.46 -5.19 28.68
C SER A 471 -35.56 -6.34 27.66
N TYR A 472 -34.49 -6.73 26.97
CA TYR A 472 -34.39 -7.99 26.25
C TYR A 472 -33.85 -9.12 27.14
N SER A 473 -34.32 -9.27 28.37
CA SER A 473 -34.33 -10.56 29.01
C SER A 473 -35.36 -11.43 28.24
N PHE A 474 -34.88 -12.35 27.42
CA PHE A 474 -35.67 -13.47 27.02
C PHE A 474 -36.15 -14.16 28.29
N ASN A 475 -37.40 -13.92 28.68
CA ASN A 475 -38.10 -14.82 29.56
C ASN A 475 -38.26 -16.11 28.75
N LEU A 476 -37.29 -17.02 28.88
CA LEU A 476 -37.54 -18.42 28.56
C LEU A 476 -38.69 -18.83 29.52
N PRO A 477 -39.83 -19.30 29.01
CA PRO A 477 -40.83 -19.86 29.86
C PRO A 477 -40.12 -20.99 30.60
N SER A 478 -40.19 -20.94 31.93
CA SER A 478 -39.81 -22.06 32.79
C SER A 478 -40.81 -23.21 32.50
N ASN A 479 -40.49 -23.96 31.45
CA ASN A 479 -41.18 -25.25 31.25
C ASN A 479 -40.70 -26.16 32.37
N GLY A 480 -41.49 -26.27 33.41
CA GLY A 480 -41.35 -27.30 34.43
C GLY A 480 -41.38 -28.64 33.70
N ILE A 481 -40.24 -29.31 33.71
CA ILE A 481 -40.20 -30.74 33.50
C ILE A 481 -40.57 -31.31 34.90
N GLU A 482 -41.85 -31.61 35.08
CA GLU A 482 -42.26 -32.55 36.15
C GLU A 482 -41.78 -33.92 35.73
N ASP A 483 -40.90 -34.49 36.52
CA ASP A 483 -40.55 -35.91 36.49
C ASP A 483 -41.81 -36.79 36.66
N LYS A 484 -42.05 -37.63 35.67
CA LYS A 484 -42.78 -38.87 35.81
C LYS A 484 -42.04 -40.00 35.13
#